data_b7dd972f43599f5419ed2aae9d68b455
#
_entry.id   b7dd972f43599f5419ed2aae9d68b455
#
_cell.length_a   1.000
_cell.length_b   1.000
_cell.length_c   1.000
_cell.angle_alpha   90.00
_cell.angle_beta   90.00
_cell.angle_gamma   90.00
#
_symmetry.space_group_name_H-M   'P 1'
#
loop_
_entity.id
_entity.type
_entity.pdbx_description
1 polymer ?
#
loop_
_entity_poly.entity_id
_entity_poly.type
_entity_poly.pdbx_seq_one_letter_code
_entity_poly.pdbx_strand_id
1 'polypeptide(L)'
;MVRGALSREEVLEAAAGLVRQHGPDALTMRKLAAELGTAVTSIYWHVGGREALLEALVERTVAGLGEIRPVGRTPEQRVVSVARALRRQLRDHPHLVALVHERGLTERMFLPAQQALVREAHAAGLRGARAAEFVRAVQFQVVGHVLVERNRERAPVQRPGEEELWSAEAAGDDPALARALARPADTERLFVTAVRALVGALLAPRGK
;
A
#
# COMPACT_ATOMS: atom_id res chain seq x y z
N MET A 1 -40.35 6.07 -11.34
CA MET A 1 -39.09 5.85 -12.09
C MET A 1 -38.71 4.38 -11.94
N VAL A 2 -38.78 3.63 -13.03
CA VAL A 2 -38.34 2.21 -13.03
C VAL A 2 -36.83 2.25 -12.84
N ARG A 3 -36.31 1.79 -11.68
CA ARG A 3 -34.89 1.52 -11.52
C ARG A 3 -34.51 0.47 -12.54
N GLY A 4 -33.53 0.76 -13.39
CA GLY A 4 -32.97 -0.23 -14.31
C GLY A 4 -32.58 -1.49 -13.56
N ALA A 5 -32.50 -2.63 -14.28
CA ALA A 5 -32.06 -3.89 -13.67
C ALA A 5 -30.70 -3.69 -12.99
N LEU A 6 -30.57 -4.12 -11.73
CA LEU A 6 -29.34 -4.08 -10.96
C LEU A 6 -28.19 -4.75 -11.77
N SER A 7 -27.07 -4.08 -11.87
CA SER A 7 -25.89 -4.60 -12.55
C SER A 7 -24.81 -5.06 -11.58
N ARG A 8 -23.91 -5.97 -12.01
CA ARG A 8 -22.76 -6.39 -11.23
C ARG A 8 -21.87 -5.19 -10.87
N GLU A 9 -21.74 -4.21 -11.78
CA GLU A 9 -20.92 -3.02 -11.58
C GLU A 9 -21.48 -2.10 -10.47
N GLU A 10 -22.80 -1.90 -10.44
CA GLU A 10 -23.46 -1.14 -9.37
C GLU A 10 -23.28 -1.81 -8.01
N VAL A 11 -23.35 -3.14 -7.95
CA VAL A 11 -23.08 -3.90 -6.72
C VAL A 11 -21.64 -3.71 -6.25
N LEU A 12 -20.67 -3.79 -7.15
CA LEU A 12 -19.25 -3.58 -6.82
C LEU A 12 -18.96 -2.14 -6.40
N GLU A 13 -19.60 -1.14 -7.03
CA GLU A 13 -19.41 0.26 -6.64
C GLU A 13 -19.97 0.55 -5.25
N ALA A 14 -21.18 0.09 -4.96
CA ALA A 14 -21.77 0.23 -3.63
C ALA A 14 -20.94 -0.48 -2.55
N ALA A 15 -20.47 -1.69 -2.85
CA ALA A 15 -19.60 -2.43 -1.95
C ALA A 15 -18.26 -1.72 -1.70
N ALA A 16 -17.64 -1.15 -2.74
CA ALA A 16 -16.45 -0.34 -2.62
C ALA A 16 -16.70 0.92 -1.76
N GLY A 17 -17.86 1.55 -1.91
CA GLY A 17 -18.32 2.66 -1.08
C GLY A 17 -18.39 2.31 0.40
N LEU A 18 -19.05 1.20 0.73
CA LEU A 18 -19.16 0.69 2.10
C LEU A 18 -17.79 0.38 2.72
N VAL A 19 -16.89 -0.25 1.96
CA VAL A 19 -15.52 -0.56 2.42
C VAL A 19 -14.73 0.72 2.66
N ARG A 20 -14.84 1.73 1.79
CA ARG A 20 -14.15 3.03 1.98
C ARG A 20 -14.63 3.75 3.24
N GLN A 21 -15.91 3.72 3.53
CA GLN A 21 -16.50 4.47 4.64
C GLN A 21 -16.35 3.75 5.99
N HIS A 22 -16.48 2.43 6.00
CA HIS A 22 -16.65 1.67 7.24
C HIS A 22 -15.64 0.52 7.41
N GLY A 23 -14.74 0.31 6.46
CA GLY A 23 -13.81 -0.80 6.44
C GLY A 23 -14.39 -2.11 5.92
N PRO A 24 -13.53 -3.11 5.62
CA PRO A 24 -13.96 -4.38 5.03
C PRO A 24 -14.87 -5.22 5.95
N ASP A 25 -14.69 -5.14 7.27
CA ASP A 25 -15.49 -5.88 8.25
C ASP A 25 -16.95 -5.44 8.25
N ALA A 26 -17.20 -4.18 7.90
CA ALA A 26 -18.56 -3.65 7.81
C ALA A 26 -19.32 -4.13 6.57
N LEU A 27 -18.65 -4.71 5.57
CA LEU A 27 -19.26 -5.21 4.37
C LEU A 27 -19.98 -6.53 4.63
N THR A 28 -21.32 -6.47 4.68
CA THR A 28 -22.19 -7.65 4.75
C THR A 28 -23.17 -7.64 3.59
N MET A 29 -23.60 -8.82 3.14
CA MET A 29 -24.59 -8.93 2.05
C MET A 29 -25.89 -8.21 2.38
N ARG A 30 -26.28 -8.18 3.68
CA ARG A 30 -27.48 -7.47 4.15
C ARG A 30 -27.34 -5.95 4.07
N LYS A 31 -26.18 -5.40 4.51
CA LYS A 31 -25.91 -3.96 4.41
C LYS A 31 -25.86 -3.50 2.96
N LEU A 32 -25.22 -4.30 2.10
CA LEU A 32 -25.14 -3.99 0.68
C LEU A 32 -26.52 -4.01 0.00
N ALA A 33 -27.35 -4.97 0.35
CA ALA A 33 -28.72 -5.03 -0.15
C ALA A 33 -29.57 -3.84 0.32
N ALA A 34 -29.40 -3.43 1.58
CA ALA A 34 -30.08 -2.25 2.12
C ALA A 34 -29.61 -0.95 1.41
N GLU A 35 -28.31 -0.79 1.16
CA GLU A 35 -27.74 0.35 0.44
C GLU A 35 -28.28 0.46 -1.00
N LEU A 36 -28.43 -0.68 -1.67
CA LEU A 36 -28.94 -0.75 -3.04
C LEU A 36 -30.48 -0.79 -3.12
N GLY A 37 -31.17 -0.89 -1.99
CA GLY A 37 -32.63 -1.01 -1.96
C GLY A 37 -33.16 -2.24 -2.68
N THR A 38 -32.47 -3.38 -2.55
CA THR A 38 -32.79 -4.65 -3.23
C THR A 38 -32.81 -5.84 -2.28
N ALA A 39 -33.26 -6.99 -2.77
CA ALA A 39 -33.23 -8.23 -2.00
C ALA A 39 -31.79 -8.79 -1.93
N VAL A 40 -31.45 -9.42 -0.81
CA VAL A 40 -30.13 -10.07 -0.62
C VAL A 40 -29.87 -11.13 -1.69
N THR A 41 -30.90 -11.86 -2.11
CA THR A 41 -30.82 -12.86 -3.18
C THR A 41 -30.39 -12.27 -4.51
N SER A 42 -30.81 -11.05 -4.84
CA SER A 42 -30.38 -10.34 -6.06
C SER A 42 -28.87 -10.08 -6.03
N ILE A 43 -28.30 -9.71 -4.87
CA ILE A 43 -26.86 -9.51 -4.74
C ILE A 43 -26.10 -10.81 -5.02
N TYR A 44 -26.57 -11.93 -4.45
CA TYR A 44 -25.94 -13.24 -4.69
C TYR A 44 -25.90 -13.61 -6.18
N TRP A 45 -26.93 -13.27 -6.93
CA TRP A 45 -27.00 -13.52 -8.37
C TRP A 45 -25.90 -12.78 -9.15
N HIS A 46 -25.55 -11.55 -8.75
CA HIS A 46 -24.60 -10.72 -9.47
C HIS A 46 -23.15 -10.99 -9.09
N VAL A 47 -22.86 -11.31 -7.82
CA VAL A 47 -21.48 -11.37 -7.31
C VAL A 47 -21.16 -12.69 -6.60
N GLY A 48 -22.11 -13.61 -6.48
CA GLY A 48 -21.92 -14.82 -5.68
C GLY A 48 -21.94 -14.54 -4.19
N GLY A 49 -21.14 -15.23 -3.41
CA GLY A 49 -21.02 -15.03 -1.97
C GLY A 49 -20.16 -13.84 -1.59
N ARG A 50 -20.08 -13.58 -0.26
CA ARG A 50 -19.23 -12.52 0.30
C ARG A 50 -17.77 -12.64 -0.16
N GLU A 51 -17.25 -13.86 -0.22
CA GLU A 51 -15.88 -14.13 -0.65
C GLU A 51 -15.63 -13.70 -2.09
N ALA A 52 -16.49 -14.13 -3.02
CA ALA A 52 -16.39 -13.74 -4.42
C ALA A 52 -16.56 -12.23 -4.64
N LEU A 53 -17.40 -11.58 -3.84
CA LEU A 53 -17.55 -10.13 -3.83
C LEU A 53 -16.25 -9.44 -3.42
N LEU A 54 -15.59 -9.91 -2.36
CA LEU A 54 -14.33 -9.33 -1.88
C LEU A 54 -13.19 -9.53 -2.87
N GLU A 55 -13.10 -10.71 -3.51
CA GLU A 55 -12.14 -10.96 -4.59
C GLU A 55 -12.37 -10.00 -5.77
N ALA A 56 -13.62 -9.85 -6.20
CA ALA A 56 -13.97 -8.94 -7.29
C ALA A 56 -13.66 -7.47 -6.96
N LEU A 57 -13.83 -7.06 -5.69
CA LEU A 57 -13.42 -5.72 -5.23
C LEU A 57 -11.91 -5.52 -5.29
N VAL A 58 -11.13 -6.51 -4.87
CA VAL A 58 -9.67 -6.46 -4.97
C VAL A 58 -9.24 -6.38 -6.43
N GLU A 59 -9.76 -7.26 -7.28
CA GLU A 59 -9.44 -7.27 -8.72
C GLU A 59 -9.77 -5.92 -9.39
N ARG A 60 -10.96 -5.38 -9.12
CA ARG A 60 -11.38 -4.08 -9.64
C ARG A 60 -10.44 -2.95 -9.16
N THR A 61 -10.10 -2.94 -7.89
CA THR A 61 -9.22 -1.89 -7.33
C THR A 61 -7.83 -2.01 -7.91
N VAL A 62 -7.27 -3.22 -7.99
CA VAL A 62 -5.95 -3.45 -8.62
C VAL A 62 -5.94 -3.04 -10.09
N ALA A 63 -7.00 -3.35 -10.84
CA ALA A 63 -7.13 -2.89 -12.23
C ALA A 63 -7.19 -1.36 -12.32
N GLY A 64 -7.85 -0.70 -11.37
CA GLY A 64 -7.94 0.76 -11.27
C GLY A 64 -6.63 1.46 -10.88
N LEU A 65 -5.68 0.76 -10.22
CA LEU A 65 -4.37 1.33 -9.88
C LEU A 65 -3.52 1.67 -11.11
N GLY A 66 -3.80 1.03 -12.23
CA GLY A 66 -3.11 1.26 -13.49
C GLY A 66 -1.64 0.81 -13.51
N GLU A 67 -0.98 1.04 -14.64
CA GLU A 67 0.44 0.74 -14.81
C GLU A 67 1.31 1.79 -14.10
N ILE A 68 2.29 1.33 -13.32
CA ILE A 68 3.32 2.21 -12.77
C ILE A 68 4.40 2.42 -13.83
N ARG A 69 4.47 3.65 -14.35
CA ARG A 69 5.50 4.07 -15.31
C ARG A 69 6.66 4.73 -14.58
N PRO A 70 7.88 4.14 -14.66
CA PRO A 70 9.07 4.72 -14.04
C PRO A 70 9.44 6.05 -14.69
N VAL A 71 9.75 7.07 -13.85
CA VAL A 71 10.16 8.40 -14.28
C VAL A 71 11.54 8.73 -13.72
N GLY A 72 12.46 9.21 -14.58
CA GLY A 72 13.80 9.61 -14.18
C GLY A 72 14.86 9.32 -15.23
N ARG A 73 16.01 9.97 -15.11
CA ARG A 73 17.16 9.81 -16.04
C ARG A 73 18.05 8.63 -15.66
N THR A 74 18.20 8.37 -14.36
CA THR A 74 19.04 7.27 -13.85
C THR A 74 18.16 6.10 -13.39
N PRO A 75 18.68 4.86 -13.37
CA PRO A 75 17.97 3.71 -12.80
C PRO A 75 17.50 3.96 -11.38
N GLU A 76 18.34 4.58 -10.54
CA GLU A 76 17.97 4.95 -9.16
C GLU A 76 16.74 5.88 -9.13
N GLN A 77 16.74 6.96 -9.93
CA GLN A 77 15.61 7.89 -9.99
C GLN A 77 14.32 7.19 -10.43
N ARG A 78 14.41 6.30 -11.41
CA ARG A 78 13.24 5.55 -11.89
C ARG A 78 12.70 4.60 -10.82
N VAL A 79 13.57 3.88 -10.11
CA VAL A 79 13.15 3.01 -8.99
C VAL A 79 12.52 3.83 -7.86
N VAL A 80 13.10 4.97 -7.49
CA VAL A 80 12.50 5.89 -6.50
C VAL A 80 11.11 6.35 -6.95
N SER A 81 10.93 6.63 -8.24
CA SER A 81 9.61 7.02 -8.76
C SER A 81 8.58 5.90 -8.66
N VAL A 82 8.97 4.65 -8.93
CA VAL A 82 8.13 3.46 -8.74
C VAL A 82 7.76 3.28 -7.26
N ALA A 83 8.74 3.37 -6.37
CA ALA A 83 8.54 3.27 -4.93
C ALA A 83 7.56 4.33 -4.40
N ARG A 84 7.69 5.57 -4.87
CA ARG A 84 6.76 6.66 -4.54
C ARG A 84 5.34 6.39 -5.08
N ALA A 85 5.22 5.87 -6.29
CA ALA A 85 3.92 5.54 -6.87
C ALA A 85 3.24 4.42 -6.07
N LEU A 86 3.97 3.36 -5.73
CA LEU A 86 3.47 2.27 -4.90
C LEU A 86 3.06 2.79 -3.51
N ARG A 87 3.89 3.62 -2.86
CA ARG A 87 3.55 4.21 -1.55
C ARG A 87 2.23 5.01 -1.63
N ARG A 88 2.03 5.85 -2.67
CA ARG A 88 0.78 6.57 -2.87
C ARG A 88 -0.40 5.61 -3.01
N GLN A 89 -0.31 4.61 -3.88
CA GLN A 89 -1.36 3.61 -4.08
C GLN A 89 -1.76 2.92 -2.76
N LEU A 90 -0.79 2.53 -1.94
CA LEU A 90 -1.04 1.91 -0.65
C LEU A 90 -1.68 2.87 0.37
N ARG A 91 -1.31 4.16 0.34
CA ARG A 91 -1.89 5.17 1.22
C ARG A 91 -3.31 5.57 0.80
N ASP A 92 -3.56 5.69 -0.50
CA ASP A 92 -4.86 6.08 -1.04
C ASP A 92 -5.91 4.96 -0.88
N HIS A 93 -5.47 3.69 -0.70
CA HIS A 93 -6.33 2.53 -0.56
C HIS A 93 -6.08 1.74 0.75
N PRO A 94 -6.25 2.38 1.92
CA PRO A 94 -5.91 1.77 3.20
C PRO A 94 -6.66 0.48 3.51
N HIS A 95 -7.92 0.40 3.14
CA HIS A 95 -8.76 -0.79 3.38
C HIS A 95 -8.46 -1.93 2.41
N LEU A 96 -7.94 -1.61 1.22
CA LEU A 96 -7.50 -2.61 0.26
C LEU A 96 -6.33 -3.44 0.81
N VAL A 97 -5.37 -2.78 1.45
CA VAL A 97 -4.18 -3.48 2.01
C VAL A 97 -4.59 -4.52 3.04
N ALA A 98 -5.52 -4.18 3.95
CA ALA A 98 -6.04 -5.12 4.94
C ALA A 98 -6.77 -6.29 4.25
N LEU A 99 -7.70 -5.96 3.34
CA LEU A 99 -8.49 -6.93 2.60
C LEU A 99 -7.65 -7.91 1.79
N VAL A 100 -6.65 -7.40 1.08
CA VAL A 100 -5.74 -8.19 0.25
C VAL A 100 -4.90 -9.14 1.10
N HIS A 101 -4.43 -8.68 2.27
CA HIS A 101 -3.64 -9.50 3.17
C HIS A 101 -4.46 -10.67 3.74
N GLU A 102 -5.67 -10.39 4.24
CA GLU A 102 -6.58 -11.41 4.79
C GLU A 102 -6.97 -12.49 3.77
N ARG A 103 -6.94 -12.16 2.47
CA ARG A 103 -7.39 -13.03 1.38
C ARG A 103 -6.27 -13.74 0.61
N GLY A 104 -5.02 -13.53 0.99
CA GLY A 104 -3.88 -14.09 0.24
C GLY A 104 -3.72 -13.55 -1.17
N LEU A 105 -4.32 -12.40 -1.49
CA LEU A 105 -4.26 -11.75 -2.82
C LEU A 105 -3.12 -10.71 -2.91
N THR A 106 -2.23 -10.70 -1.94
CA THR A 106 -1.12 -9.75 -1.80
C THR A 106 -0.27 -9.68 -3.07
N GLU A 107 0.03 -10.82 -3.67
CA GLU A 107 0.86 -10.87 -4.88
C GLU A 107 0.23 -10.16 -6.08
N ARG A 108 -1.08 -10.29 -6.25
CA ARG A 108 -1.80 -9.61 -7.34
C ARG A 108 -1.75 -8.09 -7.20
N MET A 109 -1.88 -7.57 -5.98
CA MET A 109 -1.82 -6.14 -5.71
C MET A 109 -0.47 -5.53 -6.05
N PHE A 110 0.62 -6.24 -5.77
CA PHE A 110 1.97 -5.75 -6.00
C PHE A 110 2.48 -5.97 -7.42
N LEU A 111 1.83 -6.80 -8.22
CA LEU A 111 2.30 -7.21 -9.54
C LEU A 111 2.64 -6.02 -10.48
N PRO A 112 1.85 -4.94 -10.59
CA PRO A 112 2.21 -3.80 -11.44
C PRO A 112 3.51 -3.12 -11.00
N ALA A 113 3.72 -2.94 -9.69
CA ALA A 113 4.94 -2.37 -9.14
C ALA A 113 6.13 -3.32 -9.32
N GLN A 114 5.95 -4.61 -9.06
CA GLN A 114 6.99 -5.64 -9.25
C GLN A 114 7.44 -5.70 -10.70
N GLN A 115 6.51 -5.67 -11.68
CA GLN A 115 6.85 -5.65 -13.11
C GLN A 115 7.67 -4.41 -13.48
N ALA A 116 7.32 -3.23 -12.95
CA ALA A 116 8.10 -2.02 -13.16
C ALA A 116 9.51 -2.16 -12.55
N LEU A 117 9.64 -2.67 -11.33
CA LEU A 117 10.91 -2.90 -10.66
C LEU A 117 11.77 -3.95 -11.38
N VAL A 118 11.16 -5.02 -11.92
CA VAL A 118 11.86 -6.02 -12.73
C VAL A 118 12.47 -5.39 -13.99
N ARG A 119 11.70 -4.54 -14.70
CA ARG A 119 12.24 -3.83 -15.88
C ARG A 119 13.46 -2.97 -15.50
N GLU A 120 13.40 -2.25 -14.40
CA GLU A 120 14.52 -1.43 -13.93
C GLU A 120 15.71 -2.26 -13.44
N ALA A 121 15.48 -3.37 -12.73
CA ALA A 121 16.53 -4.31 -12.35
C ALA A 121 17.27 -4.86 -13.59
N HIS A 122 16.51 -5.25 -14.61
CA HIS A 122 17.07 -5.75 -15.87
C HIS A 122 17.84 -4.65 -16.63
N ALA A 123 17.31 -3.43 -16.67
CA ALA A 123 18.00 -2.29 -17.28
C ALA A 123 19.33 -1.96 -16.58
N ALA A 124 19.41 -2.20 -15.28
CA ALA A 124 20.62 -2.08 -14.47
C ALA A 124 21.55 -3.31 -14.52
N GLY A 125 21.26 -4.32 -15.35
CA GLY A 125 22.08 -5.51 -15.51
C GLY A 125 21.86 -6.62 -14.47
N LEU A 126 20.92 -6.46 -13.55
CA LEU A 126 20.58 -7.51 -12.58
C LEU A 126 19.78 -8.64 -13.25
N ARG A 127 20.05 -9.89 -12.85
CA ARG A 127 19.37 -11.08 -13.36
C ARG A 127 19.15 -12.11 -12.24
N GLY A 128 18.23 -13.05 -12.47
CA GLY A 128 17.98 -14.19 -11.59
C GLY A 128 17.73 -13.80 -10.13
N ALA A 129 18.43 -14.45 -9.22
CA ALA A 129 18.26 -14.25 -7.78
C ALA A 129 18.54 -12.80 -7.34
N ARG A 130 19.51 -12.10 -7.97
CA ARG A 130 19.82 -10.70 -7.67
C ARG A 130 18.68 -9.76 -8.07
N ALA A 131 18.05 -9.98 -9.20
CA ALA A 131 16.90 -9.19 -9.62
C ALA A 131 15.71 -9.44 -8.66
N ALA A 132 15.48 -10.69 -8.25
CA ALA A 132 14.44 -11.03 -7.29
C ALA A 132 14.69 -10.39 -5.90
N GLU A 133 15.92 -10.43 -5.41
CA GLU A 133 16.33 -9.77 -4.17
C GLU A 133 16.06 -8.26 -4.24
N PHE A 134 16.46 -7.62 -5.33
CA PHE A 134 16.23 -6.20 -5.58
C PHE A 134 14.75 -5.82 -5.52
N VAL A 135 13.89 -6.55 -6.25
CA VAL A 135 12.45 -6.29 -6.30
C VAL A 135 11.81 -6.42 -4.92
N ARG A 136 12.13 -7.52 -4.21
CA ARG A 136 11.60 -7.79 -2.87
C ARG A 136 12.07 -6.76 -1.85
N ALA A 137 13.34 -6.40 -1.86
CA ALA A 137 13.90 -5.41 -0.93
C ALA A 137 13.22 -4.04 -1.07
N VAL A 138 13.05 -3.56 -2.31
CA VAL A 138 12.34 -2.29 -2.56
C VAL A 138 10.88 -2.38 -2.13
N GLN A 139 10.19 -3.48 -2.45
CA GLN A 139 8.80 -3.69 -2.05
C GLN A 139 8.65 -3.69 -0.52
N PHE A 140 9.49 -4.44 0.20
CA PHE A 140 9.43 -4.50 1.66
C PHE A 140 9.74 -3.16 2.31
N GLN A 141 10.69 -2.39 1.76
CA GLN A 141 10.95 -1.04 2.21
C GLN A 141 9.73 -0.13 2.10
N VAL A 142 9.02 -0.19 0.97
CA VAL A 142 7.81 0.62 0.75
C VAL A 142 6.70 0.18 1.71
N VAL A 143 6.40 -1.12 1.77
CA VAL A 143 5.32 -1.66 2.61
C VAL A 143 5.59 -1.37 4.08
N GLY A 144 6.80 -1.62 4.58
CA GLY A 144 7.18 -1.35 5.97
C GLY A 144 7.02 0.13 6.33
N HIS A 145 7.45 1.03 5.42
CA HIS A 145 7.30 2.47 5.63
C HIS A 145 5.83 2.89 5.73
N VAL A 146 4.98 2.43 4.80
CA VAL A 146 3.54 2.71 4.83
C VAL A 146 2.86 2.16 6.07
N LEU A 147 3.24 0.96 6.54
CA LEU A 147 2.68 0.39 7.77
C LEU A 147 3.02 1.25 9.00
N VAL A 148 4.27 1.70 9.12
CA VAL A 148 4.69 2.59 10.22
C VAL A 148 3.96 3.93 10.18
N GLU A 149 3.86 4.55 9.00
CA GLU A 149 3.10 5.80 8.83
C GLU A 149 1.65 5.64 9.28
N ARG A 150 0.98 4.59 8.82
CA ARG A 150 -0.43 4.32 9.16
C ARG A 150 -0.65 4.02 10.64
N ASN A 151 0.27 3.32 11.28
CA ASN A 151 0.20 3.09 12.71
C ASN A 151 0.29 4.41 13.50
N ARG A 152 1.15 5.33 13.08
CA ARG A 152 1.26 6.66 13.67
C ARG A 152 -0.02 7.49 13.46
N GLU A 153 -0.62 7.45 12.29
CA GLU A 153 -1.87 8.17 11.98
C GLU A 153 -3.08 7.65 12.76
N ARG A 154 -3.12 6.34 13.08
CA ARG A 154 -4.26 5.69 13.74
C ARG A 154 -4.28 5.78 15.27
N ALA A 155 -3.16 6.02 15.89
CA ALA A 155 -3.03 5.95 17.34
C ALA A 155 -2.35 7.20 17.95
N PRO A 156 -2.87 8.41 17.72
CA PRO A 156 -2.24 9.63 18.25
C PRO A 156 -2.35 9.78 19.77
N VAL A 157 -3.28 9.08 20.44
CA VAL A 157 -3.69 9.38 21.84
C VAL A 157 -3.19 8.37 22.88
N GLN A 158 -2.65 7.23 22.50
CA GLN A 158 -2.40 6.13 23.46
C GLN A 158 -0.93 5.93 23.89
N ARG A 159 -0.04 6.88 23.59
CA ARG A 159 1.39 6.73 23.90
C ARG A 159 1.94 8.01 24.49
N PRO A 160 2.90 7.91 25.44
CA PRO A 160 3.75 9.05 25.71
C PRO A 160 4.33 9.56 24.38
N GLY A 161 4.29 10.85 24.15
CA GLY A 161 4.83 11.47 22.94
C GLY A 161 6.32 11.14 22.76
N GLU A 162 6.84 11.22 21.54
CA GLU A 162 8.29 11.05 21.32
C GLU A 162 9.10 12.00 22.21
N GLU A 163 8.56 13.17 22.54
CA GLU A 163 9.17 14.15 23.48
C GLU A 163 9.38 13.59 24.88
N GLU A 164 8.44 12.80 25.41
CA GLU A 164 8.55 12.20 26.72
C GLU A 164 9.52 11.01 26.76
N LEU A 165 9.66 10.32 25.62
CA LEU A 165 10.55 9.17 25.49
C LEU A 165 12.01 9.57 25.30
N TRP A 166 12.27 10.73 24.65
CA TRP A 166 13.59 11.22 24.37
C TRP A 166 14.03 12.27 25.41
N SER A 167 14.14 11.86 26.67
CA SER A 167 14.79 12.64 27.71
C SER A 167 16.29 12.79 27.43
N ALA A 168 16.91 13.74 28.07
CA ALA A 168 18.37 13.94 27.95
C ALA A 168 19.16 12.67 28.30
N GLU A 169 18.67 11.86 29.23
CA GLU A 169 19.28 10.57 29.62
C GLU A 169 19.20 9.52 28.49
N ALA A 170 18.06 9.44 27.77
CA ALA A 170 17.89 8.49 26.68
C ALA A 170 18.72 8.81 25.44
N ALA A 171 19.07 10.08 25.23
CA ALA A 171 19.90 10.53 24.11
C ALA A 171 21.40 10.56 24.45
N GLY A 172 21.80 10.20 25.66
CA GLY A 172 23.17 10.29 26.14
C GLY A 172 23.68 11.75 26.11
N ASP A 173 24.92 11.94 25.71
CA ASP A 173 25.56 13.26 25.68
C ASP A 173 25.19 14.13 24.45
N ASP A 174 24.13 13.77 23.70
CA ASP A 174 23.67 14.52 22.53
C ASP A 174 22.26 15.13 22.70
N PRO A 175 22.16 16.29 23.38
CA PRO A 175 20.88 16.99 23.54
C PRO A 175 20.30 17.54 22.22
N ALA A 176 21.10 17.67 21.16
CA ALA A 176 20.62 18.07 19.86
C ALA A 176 19.88 16.91 19.17
N LEU A 177 20.37 15.69 19.32
CA LEU A 177 19.70 14.47 18.88
C LEU A 177 18.35 14.28 19.59
N ALA A 178 18.30 14.41 20.92
CA ALA A 178 17.07 14.31 21.71
C ALA A 178 15.99 15.27 21.17
N ARG A 179 16.34 16.54 21.00
CA ARG A 179 15.42 17.55 20.44
C ARG A 179 15.01 17.28 18.99
N ALA A 180 15.88 16.66 18.20
CA ALA A 180 15.56 16.30 16.81
C ALA A 180 14.60 15.11 16.76
N LEU A 181 14.78 14.10 17.63
CA LEU A 181 13.92 12.92 17.71
C LEU A 181 12.52 13.24 18.30
N ALA A 182 12.44 14.24 19.18
CA ALA A 182 11.19 14.74 19.73
C ALA A 182 10.31 15.47 18.68
N ARG A 183 10.86 15.88 17.56
CA ARG A 183 10.11 16.55 16.49
C ARG A 183 9.45 15.54 15.54
N PRO A 184 8.26 15.87 14.98
CA PRO A 184 7.66 15.04 13.95
C PRO A 184 8.63 14.82 12.79
N ALA A 185 8.79 13.56 12.39
CA ALA A 185 9.68 13.20 11.28
C ALA A 185 9.08 13.61 9.93
N ASP A 186 9.91 14.16 9.06
CA ASP A 186 9.57 14.30 7.63
C ASP A 186 9.60 12.90 6.97
N THR A 187 8.44 12.25 6.96
CA THR A 187 8.30 10.86 6.47
C THR A 187 8.59 10.73 4.97
N GLU A 188 8.29 11.75 4.16
CA GLU A 188 8.62 11.75 2.73
C GLU A 188 10.14 11.79 2.51
N ARG A 189 10.84 12.67 3.22
CA ARG A 189 12.29 12.77 3.15
C ARG A 189 12.97 11.49 3.61
N LEU A 190 12.52 10.91 4.74
CA LEU A 190 13.04 9.65 5.25
C LEU A 190 12.82 8.51 4.26
N PHE A 191 11.61 8.42 3.70
CA PHE A 191 11.28 7.42 2.70
C PHE A 191 12.22 7.50 1.49
N VAL A 192 12.36 8.68 0.91
CA VAL A 192 13.20 8.87 -0.29
C VAL A 192 14.66 8.58 0.01
N THR A 193 15.17 9.02 1.16
CA THR A 193 16.54 8.76 1.59
C THR A 193 16.81 7.27 1.76
N ALA A 194 15.90 6.56 2.45
CA ALA A 194 16.03 5.12 2.67
C ALA A 194 15.97 4.33 1.35
N VAL A 195 15.01 4.64 0.47
CA VAL A 195 14.91 3.97 -0.84
C VAL A 195 16.14 4.23 -1.70
N ARG A 196 16.68 5.45 -1.73
CA ARG A 196 17.91 5.77 -2.46
C ARG A 196 19.10 4.98 -1.94
N ALA A 197 19.31 4.97 -0.64
CA ALA A 197 20.40 4.23 -0.02
C ALA A 197 20.32 2.72 -0.33
N LEU A 198 19.11 2.14 -0.20
CA LEU A 198 18.85 0.74 -0.51
C LEU A 198 19.15 0.43 -1.99
N VAL A 199 18.62 1.23 -2.90
CA VAL A 199 18.82 1.04 -4.35
C VAL A 199 20.28 1.20 -4.72
N GLY A 200 20.97 2.21 -4.19
CA GLY A 200 22.42 2.41 -4.41
C GLY A 200 23.22 1.19 -3.97
N ALA A 201 22.94 0.63 -2.79
CA ALA A 201 23.62 -0.56 -2.29
C ALA A 201 23.34 -1.82 -3.14
N LEU A 202 22.09 -1.99 -3.60
CA LEU A 202 21.68 -3.16 -4.39
C LEU A 202 22.21 -3.11 -5.84
N LEU A 203 22.38 -1.91 -6.40
CA LEU A 203 22.92 -1.71 -7.75
C LEU A 203 24.47 -1.71 -7.76
N ALA A 204 25.10 -1.56 -6.60
CA ALA A 204 26.57 -1.59 -6.53
C ALA A 204 27.11 -2.96 -6.99
N PRO A 205 28.22 -3.01 -7.75
CA PRO A 205 28.87 -4.25 -8.07
C PRO A 205 29.33 -4.92 -6.76
N ARG A 206 28.90 -6.17 -6.53
CA ARG A 206 29.49 -6.96 -5.42
C ARG A 206 30.93 -7.25 -5.79
N GLY A 207 31.87 -6.77 -5.00
CA GLY A 207 33.28 -7.18 -5.11
C GLY A 207 33.34 -8.71 -5.15
N LYS A 208 34.21 -9.23 -6.02
CA LYS A 208 34.51 -10.66 -6.12
C LYS A 208 35.14 -11.12 -4.83
#